data_a6d396fe4bcfab1a3741ed80d9aebde9
#
_entry.id   a6d396fe4bcfab1a3741ed80d9aebde9
#
_cell.length_a   1.000
_cell.length_b   1.000
_cell.length_c   1.000
_cell.angle_alpha   90.00
_cell.angle_beta   90.00
_cell.angle_gamma   90.00
#
_symmetry.space_group_name_H-M   'P 1'
#
loop_
_entity.id
_entity.type
_entity.pdbx_description
1 polymer ?
#
loop_
_entity_poly.entity_id
_entity_poly.type
_entity_poly.pdbx_seq_one_letter_code
_entity_poly.pdbx_strand_id
1 'polypeptide(L)'
;MIEGYCHPDFKELENHFRSLIDSGYETGASFAVEKDGEMIVDLWGGFKDKEKTIPWDKDTICNVFSVTKGIIVPCMMHLVEQGKISLDDKVSKYWPEYGTNGKENTLIKHFLTHRAGMFGFRERLENPRWQDWSSFIKALETHEPFHEPGTSQGYHALTYGFLNGELFRRVTGQTIGSYFKEHIADPFDLNFKIGLDDCLLYTSDAADDDHCV
;
A
#
# COMPACT_ATOMS: atom_id res chain seq x y z
N MET A 1 -18.14 -0.32 22.38
CA MET A 1 -18.69 1.06 22.40
C MET A 1 -18.28 1.71 21.09
N ILE A 2 -19.14 2.53 20.48
CA ILE A 2 -18.83 3.26 19.23
C ILE A 2 -18.81 4.74 19.57
N GLU A 3 -17.79 5.41 19.07
CA GLU A 3 -17.52 6.83 19.30
C GLU A 3 -17.39 7.56 17.97
N GLY A 4 -17.31 8.90 18.01
CA GLY A 4 -17.12 9.74 16.85
C GLY A 4 -18.34 10.55 16.48
N TYR A 5 -18.40 10.97 15.21
CA TYR A 5 -19.44 11.84 14.65
C TYR A 5 -20.09 11.19 13.42
N CYS A 6 -21.39 11.37 13.30
CA CYS A 6 -22.15 11.03 12.11
C CYS A 6 -23.22 12.11 11.85
N HIS A 7 -23.19 12.68 10.64
CA HIS A 7 -24.23 13.63 10.22
C HIS A 7 -25.62 12.97 10.28
N PRO A 8 -26.67 13.66 10.74
CA PRO A 8 -28.00 13.08 10.94
C PRO A 8 -28.59 12.36 9.71
N ASP A 9 -28.30 12.86 8.51
CA ASP A 9 -28.77 12.25 7.25
C ASP A 9 -28.15 10.87 6.97
N PHE A 10 -27.09 10.50 7.69
CA PHE A 10 -26.37 9.23 7.56
C PHE A 10 -26.60 8.29 8.77
N LYS A 11 -27.64 8.53 9.56
CA LYS A 11 -27.93 7.75 10.76
C LYS A 11 -28.09 6.25 10.53
N GLU A 12 -28.57 5.84 9.36
CA GLU A 12 -28.66 4.42 9.00
C GLU A 12 -27.29 3.77 8.85
N LEU A 13 -26.30 4.52 8.35
CA LEU A 13 -24.91 4.06 8.25
C LEU A 13 -24.31 3.86 9.65
N GLU A 14 -24.48 4.82 10.56
CA GLU A 14 -24.05 4.66 11.95
C GLU A 14 -24.69 3.43 12.61
N ASN A 15 -26.00 3.22 12.41
CA ASN A 15 -26.69 2.06 12.93
C ASN A 15 -26.13 0.74 12.35
N HIS A 16 -25.81 0.73 11.05
CA HIS A 16 -25.21 -0.44 10.41
C HIS A 16 -23.78 -0.70 10.94
N PHE A 17 -22.95 0.34 11.03
CA PHE A 17 -21.61 0.24 11.62
C PHE A 17 -21.67 -0.33 13.05
N ARG A 18 -22.61 0.17 13.87
CA ARG A 18 -22.87 -0.34 15.21
C ARG A 18 -23.24 -1.83 15.20
N SER A 19 -24.13 -2.24 14.30
CA SER A 19 -24.58 -3.62 14.21
C SER A 19 -23.44 -4.60 13.85
N LEU A 20 -22.46 -4.18 13.05
CA LEU A 20 -21.30 -5.00 12.70
C LEU A 20 -20.42 -5.29 13.94
N ILE A 21 -20.19 -4.27 14.77
CA ILE A 21 -19.42 -4.41 16.01
C ILE A 21 -20.21 -5.21 17.05
N ASP A 22 -21.47 -4.86 17.29
CA ASP A 22 -22.31 -5.48 18.34
C ASP A 22 -22.59 -6.97 18.04
N SER A 23 -22.72 -7.35 16.77
CA SER A 23 -22.87 -8.75 16.36
C SER A 23 -21.57 -9.56 16.44
N GLY A 24 -20.42 -8.89 16.58
CA GLY A 24 -19.09 -9.52 16.53
C GLY A 24 -18.64 -9.91 15.11
N TYR A 25 -19.32 -9.40 14.07
CA TYR A 25 -18.87 -9.55 12.69
C TYR A 25 -17.53 -8.85 12.50
N GLU A 26 -17.39 -7.64 13.05
CA GLU A 26 -16.13 -6.91 13.18
C GLU A 26 -15.67 -6.89 14.64
N THR A 27 -14.39 -7.14 14.88
CA THR A 27 -13.77 -7.00 16.20
C THR A 27 -13.65 -5.53 16.58
N GLY A 28 -13.10 -4.75 15.67
CA GLY A 28 -12.96 -3.29 15.75
C GLY A 28 -12.80 -2.71 14.38
N ALA A 29 -13.22 -1.45 14.22
CA ALA A 29 -13.18 -0.76 12.95
C ALA A 29 -13.16 0.76 13.11
N SER A 30 -12.77 1.44 12.04
CA SER A 30 -13.02 2.88 11.84
C SER A 30 -13.62 3.12 10.46
N PHE A 31 -14.43 4.18 10.34
CA PHE A 31 -15.07 4.55 9.08
C PHE A 31 -15.20 6.07 9.00
N ALA A 32 -14.66 6.67 7.94
CA ALA A 32 -14.73 8.10 7.73
C ALA A 32 -15.25 8.44 6.33
N VAL A 33 -16.03 9.51 6.25
CA VAL A 33 -16.50 10.09 4.99
C VAL A 33 -16.34 11.60 5.04
N GLU A 34 -15.62 12.13 4.07
CA GLU A 34 -15.51 13.55 3.80
C GLU A 34 -16.24 13.90 2.51
N LYS A 35 -16.91 15.02 2.50
CA LYS A 35 -17.57 15.57 1.32
C LYS A 35 -17.36 17.07 1.26
N ASP A 36 -16.84 17.55 0.14
CA ASP A 36 -16.62 18.99 -0.11
C ASP A 36 -15.77 19.69 0.97
N GLY A 37 -14.81 18.97 1.58
CA GLY A 37 -13.95 19.44 2.66
C GLY A 37 -14.59 19.39 4.06
N GLU A 38 -15.80 18.82 4.18
CA GLU A 38 -16.49 18.64 5.47
C GLU A 38 -16.54 17.17 5.88
N MET A 39 -16.15 16.89 7.11
CA MET A 39 -16.29 15.54 7.69
C MET A 39 -17.76 15.23 7.95
N ILE A 40 -18.30 14.29 7.18
CA ILE A 40 -19.71 13.85 7.27
C ILE A 40 -19.86 12.70 8.28
N VAL A 41 -18.91 11.78 8.27
CA VAL A 41 -18.86 10.63 9.19
C VAL A 41 -17.43 10.44 9.63
N ASP A 42 -17.21 10.24 10.91
CA ASP A 42 -15.96 9.84 11.53
C ASP A 42 -16.27 8.97 12.73
N LEU A 43 -16.33 7.66 12.51
CA LEU A 43 -16.74 6.66 13.48
C LEU A 43 -15.63 5.66 13.73
N TRP A 44 -15.48 5.25 14.99
CA TRP A 44 -14.60 4.15 15.39
C TRP A 44 -15.22 3.40 16.57
N GLY A 45 -14.78 2.15 16.76
CA GLY A 45 -15.26 1.36 17.90
C GLY A 45 -14.88 -0.09 17.83
N GLY A 46 -15.25 -0.83 18.88
CA GLY A 46 -14.87 -2.22 19.09
C GLY A 46 -13.55 -2.35 19.84
N PHE A 47 -12.74 -3.33 19.44
CA PHE A 47 -11.50 -3.70 20.14
C PHE A 47 -10.37 -3.93 19.14
N LYS A 48 -9.12 -3.73 19.59
CA LYS A 48 -7.90 -3.99 18.82
C LYS A 48 -7.54 -5.47 18.76
N ASP A 49 -8.02 -6.25 19.73
CA ASP A 49 -7.69 -7.66 19.97
C ASP A 49 -8.95 -8.55 19.98
N LYS A 50 -8.77 -9.84 19.65
CA LYS A 50 -9.84 -10.85 19.64
C LYS A 50 -10.41 -11.13 21.03
N GLU A 51 -9.58 -10.98 22.05
CA GLU A 51 -9.93 -11.15 23.46
C GLU A 51 -10.80 -10.01 23.99
N LYS A 52 -10.95 -8.93 23.20
CA LYS A 52 -11.76 -7.74 23.54
C LYS A 52 -11.28 -7.06 24.82
N THR A 53 -9.97 -6.96 25.00
CA THR A 53 -9.34 -6.36 26.18
C THR A 53 -8.87 -4.93 25.95
N ILE A 54 -8.54 -4.57 24.70
CA ILE A 54 -7.99 -3.28 24.33
C ILE A 54 -9.01 -2.55 23.44
N PRO A 55 -9.63 -1.45 23.90
CA PRO A 55 -10.59 -0.70 23.09
C PRO A 55 -9.94 -0.13 21.82
N TRP A 56 -10.69 -0.14 20.74
CA TRP A 56 -10.34 0.61 19.53
C TRP A 56 -10.60 2.10 19.77
N ASP A 57 -9.63 2.93 19.51
CA ASP A 57 -9.72 4.40 19.60
C ASP A 57 -9.51 5.05 18.22
N LYS A 58 -9.68 6.37 18.13
CA LYS A 58 -9.57 7.11 16.87
C LYS A 58 -8.20 7.04 16.23
N ASP A 59 -7.14 6.84 17.02
CA ASP A 59 -5.75 6.81 16.57
C ASP A 59 -5.23 5.37 16.41
N THR A 60 -6.12 4.38 16.50
CA THR A 60 -5.77 2.97 16.29
C THR A 60 -5.32 2.76 14.86
N ILE A 61 -4.12 2.24 14.69
CA ILE A 61 -3.59 1.82 13.39
C ILE A 61 -3.92 0.34 13.14
N CYS A 62 -4.14 0.01 11.88
CA CYS A 62 -4.33 -1.38 11.43
C CYS A 62 -3.65 -1.60 10.09
N ASN A 63 -3.39 -2.86 9.76
CA ASN A 63 -2.82 -3.21 8.47
C ASN A 63 -3.87 -3.01 7.37
N VAL A 64 -3.59 -2.12 6.44
CA VAL A 64 -4.50 -1.78 5.33
C VAL A 64 -4.12 -2.45 4.01
N PHE A 65 -3.12 -3.35 4.02
CA PHE A 65 -2.71 -4.13 2.85
C PHE A 65 -2.62 -3.29 1.56
N SER A 66 -3.42 -3.63 0.57
CA SER A 66 -3.34 -3.03 -0.78
C SER A 66 -3.84 -1.59 -0.89
N VAL A 67 -4.40 -1.01 0.15
CA VAL A 67 -4.63 0.46 0.21
C VAL A 67 -3.30 1.20 0.07
N THR A 68 -2.21 0.63 0.57
CA THR A 68 -0.84 1.15 0.42
C THR A 68 -0.46 1.41 -1.04
N LYS A 69 -0.98 0.63 -2.01
CA LYS A 69 -0.72 0.88 -3.43
C LYS A 69 -1.22 2.24 -3.89
N GLY A 70 -2.37 2.68 -3.34
CA GLY A 70 -2.89 4.03 -3.59
C GLY A 70 -1.98 5.12 -3.03
N ILE A 71 -1.29 4.86 -1.92
CA ILE A 71 -0.36 5.81 -1.29
C ILE A 71 0.99 5.88 -2.03
N ILE A 72 1.41 4.83 -2.71
CA ILE A 72 2.60 4.85 -3.57
C ILE A 72 2.43 5.84 -4.73
N VAL A 73 1.23 5.98 -5.27
CA VAL A 73 0.97 6.85 -6.44
C VAL A 73 1.31 8.32 -6.17
N PRO A 74 0.86 8.97 -5.08
CA PRO A 74 1.29 10.35 -4.74
C PRO A 74 2.81 10.52 -4.67
N CYS A 75 3.54 9.55 -4.12
CA CYS A 75 5.01 9.61 -4.09
C CYS A 75 5.60 9.63 -5.50
N MET A 76 5.08 8.77 -6.40
CA MET A 76 5.50 8.74 -7.80
C MET A 76 5.12 10.03 -8.54
N MET A 77 3.91 10.56 -8.30
CA MET A 77 3.45 11.82 -8.91
C MET A 77 4.29 13.01 -8.45
N HIS A 78 4.74 13.03 -7.21
CA HIS A 78 5.65 14.05 -6.71
C HIS A 78 7.01 14.04 -7.47
N LEU A 79 7.53 12.85 -7.83
CA LEU A 79 8.72 12.77 -8.69
C LEU A 79 8.44 13.27 -10.12
N VAL A 80 7.23 13.06 -10.64
CA VAL A 80 6.81 13.59 -11.95
C VAL A 80 6.75 15.12 -11.89
N GLU A 81 6.14 15.69 -10.86
CA GLU A 81 6.06 17.15 -10.65
C GLU A 81 7.44 17.79 -10.54
N GLN A 82 8.38 17.10 -9.88
CA GLN A 82 9.78 17.54 -9.80
C GLN A 82 10.57 17.37 -11.10
N GLY A 83 9.97 16.80 -12.14
CA GLY A 83 10.64 16.51 -13.41
C GLY A 83 11.72 15.43 -13.34
N LYS A 84 11.75 14.63 -12.26
CA LYS A 84 12.72 13.53 -12.07
C LYS A 84 12.40 12.33 -12.95
N ILE A 85 11.13 12.07 -13.20
CA ILE A 85 10.62 11.00 -14.05
C ILE A 85 9.46 11.51 -14.91
N SER A 86 9.19 10.80 -16.03
CA SER A 86 7.93 10.90 -16.77
C SER A 86 7.22 9.55 -16.73
N LEU A 87 5.90 9.53 -16.66
CA LEU A 87 5.12 8.29 -16.73
C LEU A 87 5.33 7.52 -18.04
N ASP A 88 5.75 8.21 -19.11
CA ASP A 88 6.07 7.65 -20.41
C ASP A 88 7.55 7.29 -20.58
N ASP A 89 8.38 7.51 -19.56
CA ASP A 89 9.75 7.03 -19.57
C ASP A 89 9.77 5.50 -19.50
N LYS A 90 10.73 4.91 -20.24
CA LYS A 90 11.03 3.48 -20.09
C LYS A 90 11.64 3.22 -18.72
N VAL A 91 11.18 2.17 -18.06
CA VAL A 91 11.74 1.72 -16.77
C VAL A 91 13.25 1.49 -16.87
N SER A 92 13.71 0.92 -18.00
CA SER A 92 15.13 0.66 -18.26
C SER A 92 16.05 1.89 -18.25
N LYS A 93 15.49 3.10 -18.36
CA LYS A 93 16.23 4.36 -18.20
C LYS A 93 16.82 4.50 -16.80
N TYR A 94 16.10 4.00 -15.79
CA TYR A 94 16.44 4.11 -14.37
C TYR A 94 16.84 2.76 -13.76
N TRP A 95 16.34 1.67 -14.37
CA TRP A 95 16.59 0.30 -13.97
C TRP A 95 16.97 -0.56 -15.21
N PRO A 96 18.21 -0.44 -15.70
CA PRO A 96 18.66 -1.10 -16.93
C PRO A 96 18.49 -2.63 -16.89
N GLU A 97 18.75 -3.26 -15.74
CA GLU A 97 18.70 -4.71 -15.58
C GLU A 97 17.26 -5.26 -15.72
N TYR A 98 16.26 -4.46 -15.43
CA TYR A 98 14.86 -4.82 -15.64
C TYR A 98 14.50 -4.87 -17.14
N GLY A 99 15.10 -4.02 -17.95
CA GLY A 99 14.80 -3.85 -19.38
C GLY A 99 15.29 -4.98 -20.27
N THR A 100 15.10 -6.24 -19.86
CA THR A 100 15.50 -7.46 -20.58
C THR A 100 14.34 -8.45 -20.63
N ASN A 101 14.50 -9.54 -21.38
CA ASN A 101 13.57 -10.67 -21.41
C ASN A 101 12.12 -10.26 -21.73
N GLY A 102 11.93 -9.40 -22.76
CA GLY A 102 10.59 -8.95 -23.19
C GLY A 102 10.03 -7.76 -22.40
N LYS A 103 10.83 -7.13 -21.52
CA LYS A 103 10.44 -5.98 -20.70
C LYS A 103 11.01 -4.64 -21.18
N GLU A 104 11.73 -4.61 -22.32
CA GLU A 104 12.46 -3.46 -22.87
C GLU A 104 11.58 -2.23 -23.12
N ASN A 105 10.28 -2.46 -23.35
CA ASN A 105 9.30 -1.42 -23.63
C ASN A 105 8.37 -1.12 -22.44
N THR A 106 8.70 -1.61 -21.24
CA THR A 106 7.93 -1.28 -20.05
C THR A 106 8.09 0.19 -19.72
N LEU A 107 6.95 0.90 -19.65
CA LEU A 107 6.88 2.29 -19.21
C LEU A 107 6.55 2.36 -17.72
N ILE A 108 6.93 3.44 -17.05
CA ILE A 108 6.66 3.65 -15.61
C ILE A 108 5.16 3.54 -15.32
N LYS A 109 4.29 4.11 -16.17
CA LYS A 109 2.84 3.97 -16.03
C LYS A 109 2.33 2.53 -16.01
N HIS A 110 3.05 1.58 -16.63
CA HIS A 110 2.64 0.17 -16.64
C HIS A 110 2.77 -0.46 -15.25
N PHE A 111 3.70 0.00 -14.42
CA PHE A 111 3.80 -0.41 -13.02
C PHE A 111 2.57 0.07 -12.24
N LEU A 112 2.26 1.36 -12.33
CA LEU A 112 1.17 1.99 -11.58
C LEU A 112 -0.22 1.47 -11.98
N THR A 113 -0.38 1.01 -13.23
CA THR A 113 -1.68 0.58 -13.78
C THR A 113 -1.82 -0.94 -13.90
N HIS A 114 -0.92 -1.72 -13.27
CA HIS A 114 -0.92 -3.18 -13.33
C HIS A 114 -0.81 -3.77 -14.74
N ARG A 115 -0.06 -3.10 -15.62
CA ARG A 115 0.08 -3.49 -17.03
C ARG A 115 1.51 -3.92 -17.40
N ALA A 116 2.38 -4.11 -16.41
CA ALA A 116 3.75 -4.54 -16.68
C ALA A 116 3.90 -6.02 -17.06
N GLY A 117 2.87 -6.84 -16.84
CA GLY A 117 2.91 -8.27 -17.09
C GLY A 117 3.69 -9.07 -16.05
N MET A 118 4.13 -8.43 -14.96
CA MET A 118 4.96 -9.02 -13.90
C MET A 118 4.17 -9.26 -12.61
N PHE A 119 2.91 -9.73 -12.72
CA PHE A 119 2.03 -9.95 -11.57
C PHE A 119 2.36 -11.23 -10.76
N GLY A 120 3.34 -11.99 -11.19
CA GLY A 120 3.85 -13.20 -10.54
C GLY A 120 5.10 -13.71 -11.24
N PHE A 121 5.52 -14.92 -10.88
CA PHE A 121 6.61 -15.64 -11.51
C PHE A 121 6.10 -16.96 -12.08
N ARG A 122 6.56 -17.36 -13.28
CA ARG A 122 6.18 -18.62 -13.91
C ARG A 122 6.75 -19.84 -13.16
N GLU A 123 7.93 -19.66 -12.63
CA GLU A 123 8.62 -20.66 -11.85
C GLU A 123 8.54 -20.30 -10.36
N ARG A 124 8.44 -21.32 -9.52
CA ARG A 124 8.45 -21.12 -8.07
C ARG A 124 9.82 -20.60 -7.66
N LEU A 125 9.85 -19.45 -6.97
CA LEU A 125 11.07 -18.96 -6.36
C LEU A 125 11.54 -19.94 -5.27
N GLU A 126 12.80 -20.30 -5.28
CA GLU A 126 13.41 -21.12 -4.23
C GLU A 126 13.51 -20.30 -2.93
N ASN A 127 12.85 -20.80 -1.87
CA ASN A 127 12.87 -20.17 -0.54
C ASN A 127 12.61 -18.64 -0.55
N PRO A 128 11.47 -18.18 -1.10
CA PRO A 128 11.18 -16.76 -1.14
C PRO A 128 10.97 -16.26 0.30
N ARG A 129 11.91 -15.47 0.78
CA ARG A 129 11.72 -14.69 2.01
C ARG A 129 11.27 -13.31 1.59
N TRP A 130 10.09 -12.92 1.99
CA TRP A 130 9.53 -11.59 1.67
C TRP A 130 10.44 -10.44 2.13
N GLN A 131 11.25 -10.68 3.18
CA GLN A 131 12.24 -9.74 3.69
C GLN A 131 13.51 -9.69 2.83
N ASP A 132 13.72 -10.63 1.93
CA ASP A 132 14.88 -10.61 1.03
C ASP A 132 14.59 -9.81 -0.25
N TRP A 133 14.67 -8.48 -0.12
CA TRP A 133 14.45 -7.55 -1.20
C TRP A 133 15.30 -7.89 -2.43
N SER A 134 16.56 -8.20 -2.25
CA SER A 134 17.52 -8.43 -3.34
C SER A 134 17.15 -9.64 -4.19
N SER A 135 16.70 -10.72 -3.58
CA SER A 135 16.26 -11.92 -4.31
C SER A 135 15.02 -11.65 -5.16
N PHE A 136 14.04 -10.89 -4.63
CA PHE A 136 12.86 -10.51 -5.41
C PHE A 136 13.20 -9.58 -6.58
N ILE A 137 14.07 -8.59 -6.35
CA ILE A 137 14.53 -7.70 -7.42
C ILE A 137 15.23 -8.51 -8.52
N LYS A 138 16.12 -9.43 -8.14
CA LYS A 138 16.79 -10.29 -9.09
C LYS A 138 15.82 -11.16 -9.89
N ALA A 139 14.80 -11.71 -9.25
CA ALA A 139 13.77 -12.47 -9.94
C ALA A 139 12.97 -11.60 -10.94
N LEU A 140 12.62 -10.36 -10.58
CA LEU A 140 11.94 -9.42 -11.48
C LEU A 140 12.82 -9.02 -12.68
N GLU A 141 14.13 -8.95 -12.51
CA GLU A 141 15.09 -8.68 -13.60
C GLU A 141 15.18 -9.84 -14.60
N THR A 142 15.17 -11.08 -14.10
CA THR A 142 15.48 -12.27 -14.92
C THR A 142 14.26 -12.93 -15.55
N HIS A 143 13.07 -12.82 -14.93
CA HIS A 143 11.85 -13.45 -15.45
C HIS A 143 11.22 -12.69 -16.61
N GLU A 144 10.56 -13.44 -17.49
CA GLU A 144 9.78 -12.90 -18.60
C GLU A 144 8.38 -12.44 -18.09
N PRO A 145 7.79 -11.40 -18.69
CA PRO A 145 6.44 -11.00 -18.38
C PRO A 145 5.41 -12.04 -18.88
N PHE A 146 4.24 -12.11 -18.25
CA PHE A 146 3.16 -12.99 -18.68
C PHE A 146 2.48 -12.53 -19.98
N HIS A 147 2.58 -11.25 -20.28
CA HIS A 147 2.14 -10.61 -21.53
C HIS A 147 3.06 -9.43 -21.84
N GLU A 148 3.06 -8.99 -23.07
CA GLU A 148 3.78 -7.78 -23.48
C GLU A 148 3.34 -6.59 -22.62
N PRO A 149 4.28 -5.83 -22.01
CA PRO A 149 3.94 -4.68 -21.18
C PRO A 149 3.07 -3.66 -21.90
N GLY A 150 1.97 -3.26 -21.26
CA GLY A 150 1.02 -2.31 -21.82
C GLY A 150 -0.14 -2.93 -22.62
N THR A 151 -0.07 -4.20 -23.03
CA THR A 151 -1.11 -4.82 -23.87
C THR A 151 -2.30 -5.39 -23.10
N SER A 152 -2.07 -5.81 -21.85
CA SER A 152 -3.09 -6.39 -20.98
C SER A 152 -2.93 -5.91 -19.54
N GLN A 153 -3.83 -6.30 -18.65
CA GLN A 153 -3.81 -5.99 -17.23
C GLN A 153 -3.89 -7.27 -16.41
N GLY A 154 -3.06 -7.36 -15.38
CA GLY A 154 -3.09 -8.42 -14.37
C GLY A 154 -2.70 -7.82 -13.03
N TYR A 155 -3.49 -8.04 -12.00
CA TYR A 155 -3.25 -7.44 -10.69
C TYR A 155 -1.92 -7.91 -10.08
N HIS A 156 -1.01 -6.99 -9.87
CA HIS A 156 0.30 -7.22 -9.26
C HIS A 156 0.15 -7.19 -7.73
N ALA A 157 -0.37 -8.27 -7.16
CA ALA A 157 -0.72 -8.31 -5.73
C ALA A 157 0.49 -7.97 -4.83
N LEU A 158 1.61 -8.65 -5.06
CA LEU A 158 2.84 -8.52 -4.27
C LEU A 158 3.94 -7.78 -5.03
N THR A 159 4.13 -8.10 -6.30
CA THR A 159 5.21 -7.52 -7.13
C THR A 159 5.07 -6.02 -7.34
N TYR A 160 3.88 -5.44 -7.14
CA TYR A 160 3.65 -4.00 -7.23
C TYR A 160 4.58 -3.18 -6.32
N GLY A 161 4.72 -3.63 -5.07
CA GLY A 161 5.59 -2.99 -4.09
C GLY A 161 7.06 -3.05 -4.50
N PHE A 162 7.52 -4.22 -4.94
CA PHE A 162 8.91 -4.40 -5.38
C PHE A 162 9.22 -3.61 -6.66
N LEU A 163 8.32 -3.62 -7.65
CA LEU A 163 8.50 -2.89 -8.91
C LEU A 163 8.59 -1.38 -8.70
N ASN A 164 7.60 -0.82 -8.02
CA ASN A 164 7.56 0.62 -7.76
C ASN A 164 8.61 1.03 -6.73
N GLY A 165 8.83 0.23 -5.69
CA GLY A 165 9.82 0.50 -4.65
C GLY A 165 11.24 0.51 -5.16
N GLU A 166 11.62 -0.45 -6.00
CA GLU A 166 12.97 -0.49 -6.57
C GLU A 166 13.18 0.65 -7.58
N LEU A 167 12.22 0.90 -8.46
CA LEU A 167 12.28 2.05 -9.37
C LEU A 167 12.44 3.36 -8.58
N PHE A 168 11.63 3.54 -7.54
CA PHE A 168 11.67 4.72 -6.69
C PHE A 168 13.05 4.89 -6.01
N ARG A 169 13.58 3.79 -5.45
CA ARG A 169 14.89 3.77 -4.80
C ARG A 169 16.01 4.15 -5.78
N ARG A 170 15.95 3.66 -7.01
CA ARG A 170 16.96 3.98 -8.04
C ARG A 170 16.91 5.44 -8.48
N VAL A 171 15.73 6.05 -8.49
CA VAL A 171 15.57 7.46 -8.86
C VAL A 171 15.96 8.40 -7.72
N THR A 172 15.68 8.03 -6.46
CA THR A 172 15.79 8.94 -5.32
C THR A 172 16.91 8.60 -4.34
N GLY A 173 17.37 7.36 -4.32
CA GLY A 173 18.27 6.83 -3.29
C GLY A 173 17.57 6.51 -1.96
N GLN A 174 16.26 6.70 -1.85
CA GLN A 174 15.46 6.51 -0.64
C GLN A 174 14.41 5.41 -0.83
N THR A 175 13.92 4.83 0.27
CA THR A 175 12.74 3.97 0.23
C THR A 175 11.47 4.82 0.06
N ILE A 176 10.42 4.24 -0.50
CA ILE A 176 9.11 4.94 -0.59
C ILE A 176 8.59 5.29 0.80
N GLY A 177 8.77 4.41 1.80
CA GLY A 177 8.30 4.67 3.16
C GLY A 177 8.98 5.88 3.80
N SER A 178 10.30 5.99 3.70
CA SER A 178 11.04 7.16 4.21
C SER A 178 10.62 8.44 3.50
N TYR A 179 10.49 8.38 2.18
CA TYR A 179 10.08 9.52 1.38
C TYR A 179 8.64 9.96 1.67
N PHE A 180 7.71 9.01 1.76
CA PHE A 180 6.33 9.28 2.13
C PHE A 180 6.23 9.97 3.48
N LYS A 181 6.98 9.46 4.48
CA LYS A 181 7.03 10.06 5.79
C LYS A 181 7.48 11.52 5.73
N GLU A 182 8.63 11.79 5.10
CA GLU A 182 9.25 13.12 5.04
C GLU A 182 8.43 14.13 4.24
N HIS A 183 7.87 13.73 3.10
CA HIS A 183 7.28 14.66 2.15
C HIS A 183 5.75 14.70 2.15
N ILE A 184 5.10 13.71 2.77
CA ILE A 184 3.63 13.62 2.78
C ILE A 184 3.12 13.45 4.21
N ALA A 185 3.51 12.39 4.92
CA ALA A 185 2.90 12.08 6.20
C ALA A 185 3.17 13.16 7.25
N ASP A 186 4.43 13.52 7.48
CA ASP A 186 4.81 14.54 8.47
C ASP A 186 4.23 15.94 8.12
N PRO A 187 4.34 16.45 6.87
CA PRO A 187 3.78 17.76 6.52
C PRO A 187 2.27 17.88 6.65
N PHE A 188 1.53 16.78 6.45
CA PHE A 188 0.06 16.74 6.54
C PHE A 188 -0.46 16.11 7.83
N ASP A 189 0.42 15.82 8.80
CA ASP A 189 0.08 15.16 10.08
C ASP A 189 -0.73 13.86 9.89
N LEU A 190 -0.30 13.03 8.93
CA LEU A 190 -0.99 11.77 8.63
C LEU A 190 -0.43 10.63 9.47
N ASN A 191 -1.30 9.97 10.23
CA ASN A 191 -0.96 8.74 10.94
C ASN A 191 -1.04 7.52 10.01
N PHE A 192 -0.27 7.55 8.91
CA PHE A 192 -0.13 6.45 7.96
C PHE A 192 1.36 6.13 7.77
N LYS A 193 1.71 4.84 7.71
CA LYS A 193 3.10 4.40 7.60
C LYS A 193 3.26 3.35 6.51
N ILE A 194 4.37 3.40 5.80
CA ILE A 194 4.83 2.34 4.89
C ILE A 194 6.14 1.81 5.47
N GLY A 195 6.11 0.60 6.01
CA GLY A 195 7.11 0.06 6.90
C GLY A 195 6.88 0.53 8.34
N LEU A 196 7.05 -0.37 9.27
CA LEU A 196 6.94 -0.10 10.71
C LEU A 196 8.32 -0.26 11.34
N ASP A 197 8.59 0.56 12.37
CA ASP A 197 9.70 0.32 13.28
C ASP A 197 9.29 -0.70 14.36
N ASP A 198 10.26 -1.29 15.03
CA ASP A 198 10.04 -2.35 16.02
C ASP A 198 9.06 -1.96 17.13
N CYS A 199 9.00 -0.68 17.49
CA CYS A 199 8.10 -0.19 18.52
C CYS A 199 6.62 -0.29 18.12
N LEU A 200 6.32 -0.11 16.84
CA LEU A 200 4.94 -0.17 16.32
C LEU A 200 4.49 -1.59 15.99
N LEU A 201 5.41 -2.50 15.69
CA LEU A 201 5.11 -3.91 15.48
C LEU A 201 4.50 -4.55 16.73
N TYR A 202 4.94 -4.15 17.92
CA TYR A 202 4.41 -4.67 19.18
C TYR A 202 3.05 -4.08 19.59
N THR A 203 2.61 -2.99 18.96
CA THR A 203 1.35 -2.31 19.31
C THR A 203 0.22 -2.55 18.31
N SER A 204 0.54 -3.15 17.17
CA SER A 204 -0.45 -3.58 16.17
C SER A 204 -0.65 -5.08 16.27
N ASP A 205 -1.91 -5.53 16.20
CA ASP A 205 -2.28 -6.96 16.16
C ASP A 205 -1.72 -7.70 14.92
N ALA A 206 -1.01 -6.98 14.07
CA ALA A 206 -0.26 -7.49 12.94
C ALA A 206 1.02 -8.28 13.34
N ALA A 207 1.38 -8.34 14.63
CA ALA A 207 2.51 -9.10 15.12
C ALA A 207 2.32 -10.62 15.01
N ASP A 208 1.08 -11.10 14.91
CA ASP A 208 0.74 -12.53 14.75
C ASP A 208 0.61 -12.96 13.28
N ASP A 209 0.68 -12.04 12.33
CA ASP A 209 0.61 -12.35 10.91
C ASP A 209 2.02 -12.25 10.31
N ASP A 210 2.65 -13.41 10.06
CA ASP A 210 3.98 -13.55 9.42
C ASP A 210 4.06 -12.92 8.00
N HIS A 211 3.08 -12.08 7.64
CA HIS A 211 2.88 -11.50 6.30
C HIS A 211 3.00 -9.97 6.24
N CYS A 212 3.47 -9.32 7.31
CA CYS A 212 3.75 -7.87 7.26
C CYS A 212 5.02 -7.58 6.47
N VAL A 213 4.87 -7.19 5.23
CA VAL A 213 5.90 -6.59 4.37
C VAL A 213 5.39 -5.27 3.83
#